data_61de59e90c39d2794184c15b21c4255c
#
_entry.id   61de59e90c39d2794184c15b21c4255c
#
_cell.length_a   1.000
_cell.length_b   1.000
_cell.length_c   1.000
_cell.angle_alpha   90.00
_cell.angle_beta   90.00
_cell.angle_gamma   90.00
#
_symmetry.space_group_name_H-M   'P 1'
#
loop_
_entity.id
_entity.type
_entity.pdbx_description
1 polymer ?
#
loop_
_entity_poly.entity_id
_entity_poly.type
_entity_poly.pdbx_seq_one_letter_code
_entity_poly.pdbx_strand_id
1 'polypeptide(L)'
;MSNCFNPANILLQNDCIDMEKWSVIACDQFTSQADYWDAVEKHVADAPSTLNVVFPEIYLGTITKQENDCNSSGDGVKNDKETGRKTKYASMTDDERIKYINTTMETYLTDGTLKQVVADGYVLVERTTESGVRLGIVGLIDLDDYDFDPKKKTLIRATEGTVISRIPPRVKIRENAAIELPHVMLLVDDPIDRQKIDGCQGAIQEDAANIAAVKHGIIEYVYAIRDTLRKLYDTELMQGGGHIRGYAIEGEAAKQVTEAFAAKQESCGGFLFAVGDGNHSLATAKTCWENIKKSGKFTEEQLKTHPARHALVEICNLHSEALEFKPIHRLLTNVDVKDMLSFFEAEITKQ
;
A
#
# COMPACT_ATOMS: atom_id res chain seq x y z
N MET A 1 -1.39 23.95 11.23
CA MET A 1 -2.01 22.99 10.30
C MET A 1 -1.74 21.60 10.84
N SER A 2 -2.64 20.61 10.68
CA SER A 2 -2.32 19.23 11.00
C SER A 2 -1.29 18.71 10.00
N ASN A 3 -0.38 17.83 10.43
CA ASN A 3 0.56 17.20 9.54
C ASN A 3 -0.18 16.18 8.66
N CYS A 4 0.10 16.20 7.36
CA CYS A 4 -0.44 15.23 6.40
C CYS A 4 0.16 13.83 6.61
N PHE A 5 1.44 13.74 7.02
CA PHE A 5 2.14 12.50 7.30
C PHE A 5 2.54 12.42 8.77
N ASN A 6 2.18 11.35 9.43
CA ASN A 6 2.25 11.20 10.90
C ASN A 6 2.87 9.86 11.29
N PRO A 7 3.44 9.77 12.51
CA PRO A 7 3.93 8.50 13.05
C PRO A 7 2.78 7.50 13.30
N ALA A 8 3.13 6.23 13.40
CA ALA A 8 2.23 5.10 13.55
C ALA A 8 2.64 4.18 14.69
N ASN A 9 1.66 3.41 15.20
CA ASN A 9 1.93 2.22 16.01
C ASN A 9 2.08 1.03 15.06
N ILE A 10 3.28 0.47 14.95
CA ILE A 10 3.59 -0.60 14.02
C ILE A 10 3.58 -1.94 14.72
N LEU A 11 2.85 -2.88 14.13
CA LEU A 11 2.80 -4.28 14.53
C LEU A 11 3.61 -5.13 13.57
N LEU A 12 4.34 -6.09 14.09
CA LEU A 12 4.96 -7.17 13.33
C LEU A 12 4.59 -8.53 13.94
N GLN A 13 4.77 -9.58 13.18
CA GLN A 13 4.62 -10.93 13.69
C GLN A 13 5.63 -11.21 14.81
N ASN A 14 5.29 -12.17 15.68
CA ASN A 14 6.18 -12.65 16.73
C ASN A 14 7.44 -13.30 16.12
N ASP A 15 8.58 -13.19 16.81
CA ASP A 15 9.90 -13.69 16.35
C ASP A 15 9.96 -15.19 16.07
N CYS A 16 9.03 -15.99 16.63
CA CYS A 16 8.92 -17.42 16.36
C CYS A 16 8.21 -17.74 15.02
N ILE A 17 7.65 -16.74 14.33
CA ILE A 17 6.94 -16.90 13.07
C ILE A 17 7.90 -16.64 11.92
N ASP A 18 7.94 -17.57 10.97
CA ASP A 18 8.74 -17.47 9.76
C ASP A 18 8.33 -16.23 8.94
N MET A 19 9.25 -15.28 8.79
CA MET A 19 9.02 -14.01 8.12
C MET A 19 8.74 -14.19 6.62
N GLU A 20 9.37 -15.17 5.96
CA GLU A 20 9.13 -15.44 4.55
C GLU A 20 7.70 -15.93 4.33
N LYS A 21 7.20 -16.83 5.18
CA LYS A 21 5.80 -17.30 5.14
C LYS A 21 4.80 -16.24 5.58
N TRP A 22 5.23 -15.34 6.47
CA TRP A 22 4.41 -14.23 6.92
C TRP A 22 4.16 -13.21 5.81
N SER A 23 5.21 -12.83 5.06
CA SER A 23 5.23 -11.66 4.17
C SER A 23 4.76 -12.01 2.77
N VAL A 24 3.45 -11.95 2.52
CA VAL A 24 2.86 -12.21 1.19
C VAL A 24 2.84 -10.93 0.36
N ILE A 25 3.26 -11.03 -0.90
CA ILE A 25 3.15 -9.95 -1.87
C ILE A 25 1.78 -10.01 -2.53
N ALA A 26 0.93 -9.03 -2.22
CA ALA A 26 -0.41 -8.90 -2.79
C ALA A 26 -0.50 -7.57 -3.54
N CYS A 27 -0.12 -7.56 -4.80
CA CYS A 27 -0.13 -6.38 -5.67
C CYS A 27 -0.89 -6.66 -6.98
N ASP A 28 -1.21 -5.59 -7.70
CA ASP A 28 -2.06 -5.64 -8.90
C ASP A 28 -1.49 -6.56 -9.99
N GLN A 29 -0.18 -6.72 -10.10
CA GLN A 29 0.44 -7.63 -11.07
C GLN A 29 0.05 -9.11 -10.87
N PHE A 30 -0.35 -9.52 -9.67
CA PHE A 30 -0.78 -10.89 -9.37
C PHE A 30 -2.30 -11.07 -9.34
N THR A 31 -3.07 -10.03 -9.68
CA THR A 31 -4.55 -10.03 -9.59
C THR A 31 -5.22 -11.20 -10.29
N SER A 32 -4.67 -11.66 -11.43
CA SER A 32 -5.23 -12.75 -12.24
C SER A 32 -4.32 -13.99 -12.35
N GLN A 33 -3.21 -14.03 -11.61
CA GLN A 33 -2.22 -15.09 -11.71
C GLN A 33 -2.51 -16.23 -10.73
N ALA A 34 -3.28 -17.19 -11.20
CA ALA A 34 -3.69 -18.35 -10.42
C ALA A 34 -2.52 -19.15 -9.87
N ASP A 35 -1.49 -19.41 -10.70
CA ASP A 35 -0.32 -20.21 -10.32
C ASP A 35 0.50 -19.55 -9.22
N TYR A 36 0.55 -18.21 -9.20
CA TYR A 36 1.18 -17.47 -8.12
C TYR A 36 0.49 -17.74 -6.77
N TRP A 37 -0.85 -17.61 -6.73
CA TRP A 37 -1.59 -17.81 -5.49
C TRP A 37 -1.58 -19.26 -5.02
N ASP A 38 -1.59 -20.22 -5.93
CA ASP A 38 -1.42 -21.64 -5.58
C ASP A 38 -0.05 -21.93 -4.96
N ALA A 39 1.01 -21.31 -5.50
CA ALA A 39 2.36 -21.41 -4.94
C ALA A 39 2.45 -20.76 -3.55
N VAL A 40 1.84 -19.57 -3.37
CA VAL A 40 1.77 -18.87 -2.07
C VAL A 40 1.03 -19.73 -1.05
N GLU A 41 -0.17 -20.23 -1.37
CA GLU A 41 -0.95 -21.07 -0.45
C GLU A 41 -0.20 -22.34 -0.04
N LYS A 42 0.47 -22.99 -0.99
CA LYS A 42 1.29 -24.18 -0.73
C LYS A 42 2.50 -23.85 0.17
N HIS A 43 3.15 -22.71 -0.05
CA HIS A 43 4.31 -22.29 0.74
C HIS A 43 3.92 -21.92 2.17
N VAL A 44 2.85 -21.15 2.33
CA VAL A 44 2.32 -20.73 3.63
C VAL A 44 1.77 -21.93 4.43
N ALA A 45 1.03 -22.83 3.77
CA ALA A 45 0.33 -23.95 4.39
C ALA A 45 -0.51 -23.49 5.59
N ASP A 46 -0.30 -24.07 6.78
CA ASP A 46 -1.03 -23.73 8.02
C ASP A 46 -0.32 -22.69 8.89
N ALA A 47 0.78 -22.10 8.40
CA ALA A 47 1.52 -21.09 9.17
C ALA A 47 0.72 -19.78 9.32
N PRO A 48 0.91 -19.05 10.41
CA PRO A 48 0.46 -17.67 10.51
C PRO A 48 1.07 -16.84 9.35
N SER A 49 0.22 -16.04 8.66
CA SER A 49 0.63 -15.32 7.47
C SER A 49 -0.30 -14.15 7.19
N THR A 50 0.21 -13.13 6.51
CA THR A 50 -0.64 -12.05 5.97
C THR A 50 -1.63 -12.55 4.93
N LEU A 51 -1.42 -13.71 4.30
CA LEU A 51 -2.40 -14.38 3.45
C LEU A 51 -3.77 -14.57 4.14
N ASN A 52 -3.76 -14.78 5.46
CA ASN A 52 -4.97 -15.01 6.25
C ASN A 52 -5.73 -13.72 6.59
N VAL A 53 -5.11 -12.55 6.38
CA VAL A 53 -5.67 -11.23 6.71
C VAL A 53 -5.76 -10.28 5.51
N VAL A 54 -5.47 -10.78 4.30
CA VAL A 54 -5.71 -10.08 3.03
C VAL A 54 -6.79 -10.78 2.22
N PHE A 55 -7.40 -10.05 1.30
CA PHE A 55 -8.35 -10.60 0.32
C PHE A 55 -7.75 -10.47 -1.08
N PRO A 56 -7.04 -11.49 -1.60
CA PRO A 56 -6.53 -11.47 -2.96
C PRO A 56 -7.66 -11.30 -3.98
N GLU A 57 -7.48 -10.41 -4.93
CA GLU A 57 -8.54 -10.01 -5.88
C GLU A 57 -9.02 -11.18 -6.77
N ILE A 58 -8.16 -12.18 -6.99
CA ILE A 58 -8.50 -13.40 -7.75
C ILE A 58 -9.71 -14.15 -7.15
N TYR A 59 -9.99 -13.98 -5.86
CA TYR A 59 -11.11 -14.65 -5.18
C TYR A 59 -12.38 -13.80 -5.11
N LEU A 60 -12.34 -12.51 -5.52
CA LEU A 60 -13.52 -11.65 -5.51
C LEU A 60 -14.59 -12.14 -6.49
N GLY A 61 -15.79 -12.39 -5.99
CA GLY A 61 -16.96 -12.77 -6.79
C GLY A 61 -16.92 -14.18 -7.36
N THR A 62 -16.04 -15.06 -6.86
CA THR A 62 -15.91 -16.43 -7.39
C THR A 62 -17.13 -17.32 -7.10
N ILE A 63 -17.93 -17.01 -6.09
CA ILE A 63 -19.09 -17.84 -5.67
C ILE A 63 -20.45 -17.16 -5.89
N THR A 64 -20.55 -15.84 -6.02
CA THR A 64 -21.81 -15.13 -6.28
C THR A 64 -22.42 -15.44 -7.66
N LYS A 65 -21.72 -16.16 -8.54
CA LYS A 65 -22.21 -16.51 -9.88
C LYS A 65 -22.99 -17.82 -9.97
N GLN A 66 -23.16 -18.58 -8.90
CA GLN A 66 -23.91 -19.85 -8.97
C GLN A 66 -25.42 -19.70 -8.89
N GLU A 67 -25.98 -18.55 -8.47
CA GLU A 67 -27.43 -18.37 -8.33
C GLU A 67 -28.13 -17.59 -9.47
N ASN A 68 -27.38 -16.94 -10.39
CA ASN A 68 -27.95 -16.07 -11.42
C ASN A 68 -27.76 -16.51 -12.88
N ASP A 69 -27.24 -17.70 -13.16
CA ASP A 69 -26.99 -18.17 -14.54
C ASP A 69 -28.21 -18.85 -15.21
N CYS A 70 -29.45 -18.37 -14.92
CA CYS A 70 -30.62 -18.81 -15.69
C CYS A 70 -31.08 -17.84 -16.80
N ASN A 71 -30.54 -16.61 -16.89
CA ASN A 71 -30.89 -15.69 -17.98
C ASN A 71 -29.86 -14.54 -18.12
N SER A 72 -28.94 -14.65 -19.06
CA SER A 72 -28.56 -13.58 -19.99
C SER A 72 -27.32 -13.95 -20.81
N SER A 73 -27.54 -14.01 -22.11
CA SER A 73 -26.53 -14.01 -23.16
C SER A 73 -25.87 -12.63 -23.22
N GLY A 74 -24.53 -12.58 -23.05
CA GLY A 74 -23.77 -11.35 -23.24
C GLY A 74 -22.34 -11.47 -22.73
N ASP A 75 -21.40 -11.51 -23.65
CA ASP A 75 -19.94 -11.45 -23.56
C ASP A 75 -19.33 -11.30 -22.15
N GLY A 76 -19.05 -12.41 -21.51
CA GLY A 76 -18.39 -12.49 -20.22
C GLY A 76 -17.13 -13.32 -20.32
N VAL A 77 -16.05 -12.81 -19.76
CA VAL A 77 -14.82 -13.55 -19.47
C VAL A 77 -15.17 -14.96 -19.01
N LYS A 78 -14.70 -15.97 -19.71
CA LYS A 78 -14.89 -17.39 -19.35
C LYS A 78 -14.26 -17.62 -17.99
N ASN A 79 -15.08 -17.85 -16.98
CA ASN A 79 -14.63 -18.41 -15.72
C ASN A 79 -14.28 -19.88 -15.96
N ASP A 80 -13.00 -20.22 -15.78
CA ASP A 80 -12.52 -21.59 -15.81
C ASP A 80 -13.11 -22.40 -14.66
N LYS A 81 -14.25 -23.02 -14.88
CA LYS A 81 -14.83 -24.06 -14.00
C LYS A 81 -13.98 -25.34 -13.94
N GLU A 82 -12.83 -25.38 -14.62
CA GLU A 82 -12.00 -26.59 -14.76
C GLU A 82 -10.74 -26.65 -13.90
N THR A 83 -10.33 -25.56 -13.22
CA THR A 83 -9.25 -25.69 -12.24
C THR A 83 -9.84 -26.27 -10.98
N GLY A 84 -9.75 -27.55 -10.76
CA GLY A 84 -10.19 -28.27 -9.55
C GLY A 84 -9.41 -27.82 -8.29
N ARG A 85 -9.33 -26.51 -8.05
CA ARG A 85 -8.67 -25.88 -6.90
C ARG A 85 -9.39 -26.30 -5.63
N LYS A 86 -8.76 -27.15 -4.86
CA LYS A 86 -9.17 -27.54 -3.50
C LYS A 86 -8.36 -26.74 -2.49
N THR A 87 -8.35 -25.42 -2.59
CA THR A 87 -7.70 -24.60 -1.57
C THR A 87 -8.74 -24.15 -0.54
N LYS A 88 -8.31 -23.93 0.69
CA LYS A 88 -9.15 -23.42 1.78
C LYS A 88 -9.91 -22.16 1.38
N TYR A 89 -9.27 -21.30 0.64
CA TYR A 89 -9.81 -19.99 0.26
C TYR A 89 -10.72 -20.03 -0.96
N ALA A 90 -10.48 -20.93 -1.92
CA ALA A 90 -11.30 -21.07 -3.13
C ALA A 90 -12.71 -21.63 -2.84
N SER A 91 -12.93 -22.22 -1.66
CA SER A 91 -14.23 -22.76 -1.25
C SER A 91 -15.08 -21.78 -0.43
N MET A 92 -14.56 -20.61 -0.07
CA MET A 92 -15.27 -19.61 0.73
C MET A 92 -16.04 -18.65 -0.15
N THR A 93 -17.26 -18.30 0.26
CA THR A 93 -17.97 -17.11 -0.27
C THR A 93 -17.24 -15.83 0.14
N ASP A 94 -17.50 -14.72 -0.54
CA ASP A 94 -16.92 -13.43 -0.18
C ASP A 94 -17.21 -13.06 1.28
N ASP A 95 -18.44 -13.25 1.75
CA ASP A 95 -18.84 -12.94 3.12
C ASP A 95 -18.16 -13.85 4.15
N GLU A 96 -18.02 -15.16 3.86
CA GLU A 96 -17.29 -16.09 4.72
C GLU A 96 -15.81 -15.72 4.80
N ARG A 97 -15.21 -15.31 3.68
CA ARG A 97 -13.81 -14.90 3.65
C ARG A 97 -13.60 -13.58 4.39
N ILE A 98 -14.47 -12.58 4.23
CA ILE A 98 -14.41 -11.32 4.98
C ILE A 98 -14.50 -11.61 6.50
N LYS A 99 -15.44 -12.47 6.90
CA LYS A 99 -15.57 -12.87 8.30
C LYS A 99 -14.31 -13.58 8.81
N TYR A 100 -13.75 -14.48 8.00
CA TYR A 100 -12.52 -15.19 8.33
C TYR A 100 -11.35 -14.21 8.52
N ILE A 101 -11.15 -13.25 7.60
CA ILE A 101 -10.12 -12.22 7.66
C ILE A 101 -10.26 -11.41 8.96
N ASN A 102 -11.44 -10.86 9.24
CA ASN A 102 -11.66 -10.03 10.42
C ASN A 102 -11.44 -10.81 11.72
N THR A 103 -11.95 -12.05 11.81
CA THR A 103 -11.71 -12.91 12.98
C THR A 103 -10.23 -13.25 13.13
N THR A 104 -9.51 -13.47 12.04
CA THR A 104 -8.08 -13.77 12.09
C THR A 104 -7.27 -12.53 12.52
N MET A 105 -7.63 -11.33 12.09
CA MET A 105 -7.01 -10.08 12.57
C MET A 105 -7.15 -9.93 14.08
N GLU A 106 -8.37 -10.16 14.63
CA GLU A 106 -8.62 -10.13 16.07
C GLU A 106 -7.82 -11.22 16.81
N THR A 107 -7.77 -12.42 16.25
CA THR A 107 -7.00 -13.55 16.81
C THR A 107 -5.52 -13.19 16.88
N TYR A 108 -4.93 -12.69 15.81
CA TYR A 108 -3.52 -12.31 15.75
C TYR A 108 -3.13 -11.20 16.73
N LEU A 109 -4.09 -10.33 17.06
CA LEU A 109 -3.91 -9.28 18.08
C LEU A 109 -3.97 -9.85 19.51
N THR A 110 -4.76 -10.91 19.75
CA THR A 110 -5.05 -11.42 21.11
C THR A 110 -4.20 -12.61 21.50
N ASP A 111 -3.74 -13.42 20.55
CA ASP A 111 -2.95 -14.64 20.82
C ASP A 111 -1.43 -14.41 20.81
N GLY A 112 -1.00 -13.18 20.54
CA GLY A 112 0.41 -12.81 20.48
C GLY A 112 1.10 -13.12 19.15
N THR A 113 0.36 -13.50 18.11
CA THR A 113 0.88 -13.61 16.73
C THR A 113 1.43 -12.27 16.25
N LEU A 114 0.71 -11.18 16.52
CA LEU A 114 1.18 -9.80 16.29
C LEU A 114 1.62 -9.15 17.59
N LYS A 115 2.73 -8.42 17.55
CA LYS A 115 3.23 -7.60 18.66
C LYS A 115 3.54 -6.20 18.17
N GLN A 116 3.31 -5.21 19.03
CA GLN A 116 3.73 -3.83 18.74
C GLN A 116 5.25 -3.73 18.85
N VAL A 117 5.88 -3.29 17.76
CA VAL A 117 7.35 -3.14 17.66
C VAL A 117 7.79 -1.69 17.59
N VAL A 118 6.94 -0.78 17.14
CA VAL A 118 7.18 0.67 17.15
C VAL A 118 5.96 1.34 17.77
N ALA A 119 6.19 2.27 18.67
CA ALA A 119 5.17 3.14 19.25
C ALA A 119 5.42 4.58 18.80
N ASP A 120 4.41 5.21 18.20
CA ASP A 120 4.48 6.61 17.76
C ASP A 120 5.74 6.90 16.93
N GLY A 121 5.95 6.13 15.85
CA GLY A 121 7.15 6.22 15.02
C GLY A 121 6.89 5.81 13.58
N TYR A 122 7.97 5.59 12.84
CA TYR A 122 7.95 5.20 11.43
C TYR A 122 8.80 3.96 11.21
N VAL A 123 8.72 3.38 10.01
CA VAL A 123 9.64 2.33 9.57
C VAL A 123 10.32 2.78 8.29
N LEU A 124 11.65 2.85 8.31
CA LEU A 124 12.44 2.93 7.08
C LEU A 124 12.43 1.54 6.44
N VAL A 125 12.02 1.46 5.18
CA VAL A 125 12.02 0.23 4.38
C VAL A 125 13.10 0.32 3.30
N GLU A 126 13.91 -0.72 3.22
CA GLU A 126 14.83 -0.99 2.13
C GLU A 126 14.33 -2.23 1.39
N ARG A 127 13.87 -2.07 0.15
CA ARG A 127 13.38 -3.15 -0.70
C ARG A 127 14.29 -3.36 -1.88
N THR A 128 14.95 -4.52 -1.96
CA THR A 128 15.75 -4.93 -3.12
C THR A 128 14.87 -5.69 -4.11
N THR A 129 14.83 -5.22 -5.34
CA THR A 129 14.11 -5.81 -6.48
C THR A 129 15.08 -5.95 -7.67
N GLU A 130 14.60 -6.52 -8.78
CA GLU A 130 15.37 -6.58 -10.03
C GLU A 130 15.77 -5.18 -10.54
N SER A 131 14.95 -4.16 -10.29
CA SER A 131 15.20 -2.76 -10.70
C SER A 131 16.19 -2.01 -9.79
N GLY A 132 16.61 -2.61 -8.66
CA GLY A 132 17.51 -1.99 -7.70
C GLY A 132 16.96 -1.91 -6.28
N VAL A 133 17.52 -1.02 -5.47
CA VAL A 133 17.11 -0.80 -4.08
C VAL A 133 16.15 0.38 -4.00
N ARG A 134 14.89 0.11 -3.65
CA ARG A 134 13.88 1.11 -3.36
C ARG A 134 13.86 1.41 -1.86
N LEU A 135 13.84 2.69 -1.53
CA LEU A 135 13.73 3.19 -0.17
C LEU A 135 12.34 3.78 0.06
N GLY A 136 11.80 3.57 1.26
CA GLY A 136 10.53 4.16 1.66
C GLY A 136 10.43 4.37 3.16
N ILE A 137 9.51 5.24 3.58
CA ILE A 137 9.17 5.44 4.99
C ILE A 137 7.69 5.10 5.18
N VAL A 138 7.41 4.13 6.05
CA VAL A 138 6.05 3.72 6.42
C VAL A 138 5.56 4.57 7.59
N GLY A 139 4.36 5.14 7.43
CA GLY A 139 3.69 5.95 8.43
C GLY A 139 2.22 6.16 8.08
N LEU A 140 1.55 7.06 8.78
CA LEU A 140 0.13 7.36 8.60
C LEU A 140 -0.07 8.65 7.79
N ILE A 141 -1.01 8.62 6.84
CA ILE A 141 -1.53 9.84 6.24
C ILE A 141 -2.91 10.18 6.79
N ASP A 142 -3.24 11.47 6.82
CA ASP A 142 -4.58 11.97 7.13
C ASP A 142 -5.46 11.89 5.87
N LEU A 143 -6.54 11.12 5.94
CA LEU A 143 -7.48 10.97 4.83
C LEU A 143 -8.29 12.24 4.54
N ASP A 144 -8.31 13.23 5.43
CA ASP A 144 -8.92 14.52 5.12
C ASP A 144 -8.05 15.34 4.15
N ASP A 145 -6.75 15.04 4.04
CA ASP A 145 -5.83 15.62 3.07
C ASP A 145 -5.82 14.91 1.70
N TYR A 146 -6.62 13.86 1.52
CA TYR A 146 -6.75 13.08 0.28
C TYR A 146 -8.15 13.18 -0.32
N ASP A 147 -8.22 13.25 -1.64
CA ASP A 147 -9.44 13.01 -2.41
C ASP A 147 -9.10 12.35 -3.75
N PHE A 148 -9.95 11.44 -4.21
CA PHE A 148 -9.82 10.77 -5.50
C PHE A 148 -10.62 11.44 -6.62
N ASP A 149 -11.37 12.52 -6.32
CA ASP A 149 -11.97 13.37 -7.35
C ASP A 149 -10.88 14.24 -7.98
N PRO A 150 -10.58 14.08 -9.29
CA PRO A 150 -9.50 14.82 -9.95
C PRO A 150 -9.74 16.34 -9.99
N LYS A 151 -10.97 16.80 -9.69
CA LYS A 151 -11.30 18.23 -9.64
C LYS A 151 -10.88 18.88 -8.31
N LYS A 152 -10.66 18.07 -7.27
CA LYS A 152 -10.26 18.58 -5.96
C LYS A 152 -8.75 18.74 -5.86
N LYS A 153 -8.33 19.87 -5.31
CA LYS A 153 -6.93 20.17 -5.04
C LYS A 153 -6.62 19.88 -3.59
N THR A 154 -6.10 18.68 -3.33
CA THR A 154 -5.70 18.18 -2.00
C THR A 154 -4.20 17.98 -1.95
N LEU A 155 -3.63 17.83 -0.75
CA LEU A 155 -2.21 17.54 -0.54
C LEU A 155 -1.80 16.20 -1.12
N ILE A 156 -2.71 15.21 -1.09
CA ILE A 156 -2.52 13.88 -1.66
C ILE A 156 -3.47 13.72 -2.84
N ARG A 157 -2.96 13.31 -3.99
CA ARG A 157 -3.76 13.18 -5.22
C ARG A 157 -3.61 11.80 -5.85
N ALA A 158 -4.75 11.27 -6.32
CA ALA A 158 -4.76 10.10 -7.18
C ALA A 158 -4.05 10.39 -8.53
N THR A 159 -3.35 9.40 -9.06
CA THR A 159 -2.65 9.50 -10.37
C THR A 159 -3.45 8.88 -11.50
N GLU A 160 -4.49 8.11 -11.17
CA GLU A 160 -5.38 7.48 -12.14
C GLU A 160 -6.85 7.69 -11.76
N GLY A 161 -7.74 7.53 -12.75
CA GLY A 161 -9.19 7.57 -12.52
C GLY A 161 -9.65 6.40 -11.66
N THR A 162 -10.27 6.70 -10.53
CA THR A 162 -10.83 5.67 -9.66
C THR A 162 -12.06 5.03 -10.27
N VAL A 163 -12.03 3.70 -10.46
CA VAL A 163 -13.19 2.94 -10.93
C VAL A 163 -14.17 2.76 -9.77
N ILE A 164 -15.23 3.59 -9.74
CA ILE A 164 -16.19 3.67 -8.63
C ILE A 164 -16.83 2.31 -8.29
N SER A 165 -17.13 1.48 -9.29
CA SER A 165 -17.72 0.15 -9.07
C SER A 165 -16.82 -0.83 -8.31
N ARG A 166 -15.51 -0.57 -8.24
CA ARG A 166 -14.55 -1.39 -7.49
C ARG A 166 -14.50 -1.05 -5.98
N ILE A 167 -15.07 0.09 -5.56
CA ILE A 167 -15.02 0.55 -4.16
C ILE A 167 -15.92 -0.27 -3.23
N PRO A 168 -17.23 -0.52 -3.53
CA PRO A 168 -18.15 -1.14 -2.57
C PRO A 168 -17.70 -2.52 -2.06
N PRO A 169 -17.20 -3.46 -2.88
CA PRO A 169 -16.70 -4.75 -2.37
C PRO A 169 -15.52 -4.57 -1.40
N ARG A 170 -14.61 -3.64 -1.70
CA ARG A 170 -13.44 -3.36 -0.86
C ARG A 170 -13.80 -2.68 0.45
N VAL A 171 -14.84 -1.83 0.47
CA VAL A 171 -15.38 -1.24 1.70
C VAL A 171 -15.84 -2.32 2.66
N LYS A 172 -16.58 -3.33 2.20
CA LYS A 172 -17.02 -4.46 3.04
C LYS A 172 -15.85 -5.20 3.71
N ILE A 173 -14.73 -5.33 3.01
CA ILE A 173 -13.53 -5.99 3.55
C ILE A 173 -12.91 -5.12 4.65
N ARG A 174 -12.83 -3.80 4.41
CA ARG A 174 -12.09 -2.87 5.27
C ARG A 174 -12.88 -2.33 6.45
N GLU A 175 -14.21 -2.14 6.33
CA GLU A 175 -15.01 -1.40 7.30
C GLU A 175 -14.97 -1.94 8.74
N ASN A 176 -14.67 -3.24 8.89
CA ASN A 176 -14.57 -3.92 10.19
C ASN A 176 -13.16 -4.47 10.44
N ALA A 177 -12.16 -4.07 9.64
CA ALA A 177 -10.78 -4.54 9.83
C ALA A 177 -10.19 -3.96 11.12
N ALA A 178 -9.63 -4.84 11.97
CA ALA A 178 -9.03 -4.44 13.25
C ALA A 178 -7.60 -3.89 13.09
N ILE A 179 -6.94 -4.17 11.95
CA ILE A 179 -5.58 -3.71 11.63
C ILE A 179 -5.52 -3.13 10.22
N GLU A 180 -4.59 -2.22 10.02
CA GLU A 180 -4.25 -1.65 8.71
C GLU A 180 -3.02 -2.34 8.15
N LEU A 181 -3.04 -2.69 6.85
CA LEU A 181 -1.90 -3.29 6.16
C LEU A 181 -1.36 -2.28 5.12
N PRO A 182 -0.04 -1.96 5.14
CA PRO A 182 0.54 -1.01 4.20
C PRO A 182 0.65 -1.65 2.81
N HIS A 183 -0.13 -1.16 1.86
CA HIS A 183 -0.13 -1.58 0.46
C HIS A 183 -0.31 -0.40 -0.50
N VAL A 184 -0.36 0.81 0.04
CA VAL A 184 -0.43 2.06 -0.73
C VAL A 184 0.95 2.69 -0.76
N MET A 185 1.47 2.92 -1.97
CA MET A 185 2.71 3.65 -2.18
C MET A 185 2.39 5.08 -2.60
N LEU A 186 2.92 6.03 -1.87
CA LEU A 186 2.87 7.45 -2.20
C LEU A 186 4.23 7.93 -2.68
N LEU A 187 4.24 8.80 -3.66
CA LEU A 187 5.44 9.40 -4.21
C LEU A 187 5.57 10.85 -3.74
N VAL A 188 6.75 11.20 -3.27
CA VAL A 188 7.13 12.57 -2.93
C VAL A 188 8.14 13.10 -3.93
N ASP A 189 7.94 14.33 -4.41
CA ASP A 189 8.95 15.04 -5.19
C ASP A 189 10.01 15.61 -4.24
N ASP A 190 11.09 14.84 -4.05
CA ASP A 190 12.16 15.15 -3.11
C ASP A 190 13.53 14.99 -3.77
N PRO A 191 14.01 15.98 -4.56
CA PRO A 191 15.25 15.91 -5.30
C PRO A 191 16.44 15.51 -4.40
N ILE A 192 17.26 14.59 -4.87
CA ILE A 192 18.39 14.03 -4.10
C ILE A 192 19.63 14.90 -4.30
N ASP A 193 20.14 15.50 -3.23
CA ASP A 193 21.43 16.16 -3.21
C ASP A 193 22.52 15.17 -2.74
N ARG A 194 23.05 14.38 -3.67
CA ARG A 194 24.04 13.31 -3.39
C ARG A 194 25.30 13.85 -2.71
N GLN A 195 25.75 15.07 -3.01
CA GLN A 195 26.97 15.64 -2.40
C GLN A 195 26.78 15.88 -0.89
N LYS A 196 25.58 16.23 -0.47
CA LYS A 196 25.28 16.40 0.96
C LYS A 196 25.08 15.07 1.67
N ILE A 197 24.49 14.08 1.01
CA ILE A 197 24.25 12.75 1.60
C ILE A 197 25.57 11.99 1.75
N ASP A 198 26.44 11.99 0.75
CA ASP A 198 27.76 11.35 0.82
C ASP A 198 28.67 12.04 1.84
N GLY A 199 28.57 13.35 2.00
CA GLY A 199 29.26 14.11 3.06
C GLY A 199 28.80 13.75 4.47
N CYS A 200 27.59 13.26 4.65
CA CYS A 200 27.05 12.82 5.94
C CYS A 200 27.60 11.46 6.39
N GLN A 201 28.03 10.57 5.48
CA GLN A 201 28.55 9.25 5.85
C GLN A 201 29.81 9.29 6.72
N GLY A 202 30.56 10.39 6.73
CA GLY A 202 31.75 10.59 7.59
C GLY A 202 31.54 11.43 8.84
N ALA A 203 30.47 12.22 8.91
CA ALA A 203 30.24 13.21 9.98
C ALA A 203 29.24 12.75 11.06
N ILE A 204 28.66 11.57 10.92
CA ILE A 204 27.47 11.09 11.67
C ILE A 204 27.82 10.61 13.09
N GLN A 205 29.06 10.65 13.53
CA GLN A 205 29.43 10.13 14.87
C GLN A 205 29.23 11.11 16.02
N GLU A 206 29.02 12.40 15.82
CA GLU A 206 28.99 13.36 16.94
C GLU A 206 27.70 14.21 17.07
N ASP A 207 26.90 14.39 16.01
CA ASP A 207 25.59 15.05 16.12
C ASP A 207 24.52 14.18 15.48
N ALA A 208 23.71 13.53 16.30
CA ALA A 208 22.56 12.74 15.81
C ALA A 208 21.78 13.55 14.78
N ALA A 209 22.02 13.18 13.53
CA ALA A 209 21.40 13.63 12.31
C ALA A 209 20.27 14.65 12.50
N ASN A 210 20.48 15.86 12.07
CA ASN A 210 19.41 16.86 12.05
C ASN A 210 18.54 16.63 10.80
N ILE A 211 17.71 15.56 10.81
CA ILE A 211 16.77 15.22 9.74
C ILE A 211 15.85 16.42 9.46
N ALA A 212 15.43 17.14 10.49
CA ALA A 212 14.55 18.29 10.37
C ALA A 212 15.16 19.44 9.54
N ALA A 213 16.49 19.54 9.48
CA ALA A 213 17.17 20.52 8.66
C ALA A 213 17.36 20.09 7.19
N VAL A 214 17.01 18.83 6.85
CA VAL A 214 17.12 18.28 5.49
C VAL A 214 16.00 18.83 4.64
N LYS A 215 16.34 19.62 3.63
CA LYS A 215 15.35 20.21 2.71
C LYS A 215 15.03 19.28 1.53
N HIS A 216 15.94 18.38 1.19
CA HIS A 216 15.86 17.51 0.02
C HIS A 216 16.50 16.16 0.32
N GLY A 217 15.92 15.09 -0.20
CA GLY A 217 16.40 13.73 0.00
C GLY A 217 16.18 13.22 1.44
N ILE A 218 15.00 13.49 2.02
CA ILE A 218 14.68 13.12 3.41
C ILE A 218 14.83 11.60 3.62
N ILE A 219 14.30 10.81 2.69
CA ILE A 219 14.31 9.33 2.78
C ILE A 219 15.74 8.81 2.69
N GLU A 220 16.51 9.33 1.73
CA GLU A 220 17.90 8.94 1.50
C GLU A 220 18.80 9.35 2.68
N TYR A 221 18.50 10.48 3.30
CA TYR A 221 19.21 10.92 4.51
C TYR A 221 18.93 9.98 5.68
N VAL A 222 17.66 9.61 5.93
CA VAL A 222 17.30 8.61 6.95
C VAL A 222 17.99 7.28 6.67
N TYR A 223 18.08 6.88 5.40
CA TYR A 223 18.80 5.67 5.01
C TYR A 223 20.31 5.76 5.27
N ALA A 224 20.91 6.94 5.09
CA ALA A 224 22.34 7.13 5.36
C ALA A 224 22.68 6.92 6.86
N ILE A 225 21.74 7.16 7.76
CA ILE A 225 21.91 6.96 9.21
C ILE A 225 21.32 5.63 9.73
N ARG A 226 20.85 4.73 8.86
CA ARG A 226 20.14 3.50 9.24
C ARG A 226 20.89 2.62 10.23
N ASP A 227 22.22 2.65 10.21
CA ASP A 227 23.05 1.85 11.12
C ASP A 227 22.93 2.32 12.59
N THR A 228 22.39 3.52 12.82
CA THR A 228 22.03 4.02 14.16
C THR A 228 20.63 3.64 14.59
N LEU A 229 19.79 3.13 13.67
CA LEU A 229 18.41 2.76 13.90
C LEU A 229 18.30 1.26 14.28
N ARG A 230 17.30 0.93 15.08
CA ARG A 230 17.03 -0.46 15.46
C ARG A 230 16.46 -1.23 14.28
N LYS A 231 17.17 -2.27 13.81
CA LYS A 231 16.68 -3.15 12.75
C LYS A 231 15.51 -3.99 13.25
N LEU A 232 14.43 -4.02 12.48
CA LEU A 232 13.20 -4.74 12.79
C LEU A 232 13.14 -6.09 12.10
N TYR A 233 13.53 -6.13 10.83
CA TYR A 233 13.53 -7.34 10.00
C TYR A 233 14.56 -7.25 8.88
N ASP A 234 14.96 -8.42 8.37
CA ASP A 234 15.94 -8.61 7.32
C ASP A 234 15.68 -9.99 6.71
N THR A 235 14.97 -10.08 5.57
CA THR A 235 14.50 -11.36 5.04
C THR A 235 14.32 -11.34 3.52
N GLU A 236 14.43 -12.51 2.92
CA GLU A 236 13.98 -12.75 1.55
C GLU A 236 12.44 -12.83 1.53
N LEU A 237 11.85 -12.43 0.41
CA LEU A 237 10.43 -12.54 0.17
C LEU A 237 10.13 -13.74 -0.72
N MET A 238 9.03 -14.42 -0.44
CA MET A 238 8.59 -15.60 -1.19
C MET A 238 8.41 -15.31 -2.68
N GLN A 239 8.42 -16.37 -3.49
CA GLN A 239 8.16 -16.35 -4.93
C GLN A 239 9.07 -15.40 -5.73
N GLY A 240 10.33 -15.28 -5.34
CA GLY A 240 11.28 -14.39 -6.00
C GLY A 240 10.99 -12.90 -5.80
N GLY A 241 10.25 -12.56 -4.75
CA GLY A 241 9.86 -11.19 -4.44
C GLY A 241 11.01 -10.26 -4.08
N GLY A 242 12.26 -10.73 -4.07
CA GLY A 242 13.44 -9.97 -3.65
C GLY A 242 13.63 -9.94 -2.15
N HIS A 243 14.38 -8.97 -1.66
CA HIS A 243 14.78 -8.87 -0.26
C HIS A 243 14.20 -7.61 0.39
N ILE A 244 13.86 -7.68 1.68
CA ILE A 244 13.35 -6.54 2.43
C ILE A 244 14.04 -6.40 3.79
N ARG A 245 14.38 -5.15 4.14
CA ARG A 245 14.84 -4.73 5.48
C ARG A 245 13.99 -3.62 6.01
N GLY A 246 13.76 -3.64 7.32
CA GLY A 246 13.06 -2.56 8.01
C GLY A 246 13.82 -2.08 9.23
N TYR A 247 13.79 -0.76 9.45
CA TYR A 247 14.43 -0.11 10.59
C TYR A 247 13.43 0.80 11.29
N ALA A 248 13.38 0.73 12.63
CA ALA A 248 12.52 1.57 13.45
C ALA A 248 13.05 3.00 13.50
N ILE A 249 12.20 3.96 13.20
CA ILE A 249 12.46 5.39 13.41
C ILE A 249 11.61 5.80 14.59
N GLU A 250 12.24 5.99 15.76
CA GLU A 250 11.58 6.22 17.05
C GLU A 250 12.15 7.47 17.76
N GLY A 251 11.45 7.95 18.77
CA GLY A 251 11.91 9.02 19.64
C GLY A 251 12.25 10.31 18.88
N GLU A 252 13.44 10.84 19.11
CA GLU A 252 13.88 12.09 18.47
C GLU A 252 13.97 12.00 16.96
N ALA A 253 14.40 10.84 16.40
CA ALA A 253 14.44 10.64 14.95
C ALA A 253 13.04 10.69 14.33
N ALA A 254 12.03 10.09 14.97
CA ALA A 254 10.65 10.16 14.50
C ALA A 254 10.11 11.59 14.50
N LYS A 255 10.40 12.36 15.57
CA LYS A 255 10.02 13.76 15.65
C LYS A 255 10.64 14.58 14.52
N GLN A 256 11.92 14.37 14.24
CA GLN A 256 12.64 15.07 13.19
C GLN A 256 12.11 14.70 11.78
N VAL A 257 11.74 13.44 11.54
CA VAL A 257 11.07 13.03 10.28
C VAL A 257 9.73 13.76 10.14
N THR A 258 8.94 13.82 11.22
CA THR A 258 7.68 14.55 11.23
C THR A 258 7.88 16.04 10.89
N GLU A 259 8.87 16.69 11.49
CA GLU A 259 9.20 18.10 11.25
C GLU A 259 9.68 18.32 9.80
N ALA A 260 10.50 17.43 9.25
CA ALA A 260 10.99 17.52 7.88
C ALA A 260 9.84 17.44 6.85
N PHE A 261 8.91 16.49 7.02
CA PHE A 261 7.73 16.38 6.15
C PHE A 261 6.75 17.54 6.36
N ALA A 262 6.61 18.06 7.59
CA ALA A 262 5.81 19.26 7.84
C ALA A 262 6.39 20.51 7.12
N ALA A 263 7.69 20.71 7.17
CA ALA A 263 8.36 21.79 6.43
C ALA A 263 8.19 21.64 4.91
N LYS A 264 8.25 20.39 4.40
CA LYS A 264 7.98 20.10 2.98
C LYS A 264 6.53 20.37 2.61
N GLN A 265 5.58 20.04 3.47
CA GLN A 265 4.15 20.36 3.32
C GLN A 265 3.91 21.87 3.20
N GLU A 266 4.59 22.68 4.02
CA GLU A 266 4.48 24.15 3.96
C GLU A 266 4.98 24.72 2.63
N SER A 267 5.99 24.10 2.03
CA SER A 267 6.64 24.56 0.79
C SER A 267 6.08 23.94 -0.49
N CYS A 268 5.22 22.89 -0.42
CA CYS A 268 4.79 22.10 -1.59
C CYS A 268 3.76 22.78 -2.50
N GLY A 269 3.27 23.99 -2.19
CA GLY A 269 2.27 24.68 -2.99
C GLY A 269 0.90 23.97 -3.06
N GLY A 270 0.59 23.13 -2.06
CA GLY A 270 -0.69 22.40 -1.94
C GLY A 270 -0.74 21.06 -2.69
N PHE A 271 0.42 20.52 -3.09
CA PHE A 271 0.55 19.17 -3.63
C PHE A 271 1.80 18.50 -3.06
N LEU A 272 1.62 17.61 -2.10
CA LEU A 272 2.72 16.96 -1.37
C LEU A 272 3.00 15.56 -1.90
N PHE A 273 1.95 14.74 -2.08
CA PHE A 273 2.09 13.34 -2.46
C PHE A 273 1.22 12.96 -3.66
N ALA A 274 1.78 12.16 -4.56
CA ALA A 274 1.05 11.46 -5.62
C ALA A 274 0.88 9.99 -5.24
N VAL A 275 -0.29 9.39 -5.51
CA VAL A 275 -0.47 7.94 -5.29
C VAL A 275 0.28 7.19 -6.39
N GLY A 276 1.39 6.52 -6.03
CA GLY A 276 2.18 5.72 -6.97
C GLY A 276 1.57 4.36 -7.26
N ASP A 277 1.00 3.72 -6.22
CA ASP A 277 0.27 2.45 -6.30
C ASP A 277 -0.78 2.38 -5.21
N GLY A 278 -1.88 1.64 -5.44
CA GLY A 278 -2.97 1.47 -4.49
C GLY A 278 -4.05 2.56 -4.54
N ASN A 279 -4.29 3.21 -5.70
CA ASN A 279 -5.34 4.23 -5.86
C ASN A 279 -6.72 3.76 -5.38
N HIS A 280 -7.14 2.53 -5.73
CA HIS A 280 -8.42 1.97 -5.28
C HIS A 280 -8.46 1.68 -3.78
N SER A 281 -7.34 1.24 -3.20
CA SER A 281 -7.22 0.98 -1.76
C SER A 281 -7.34 2.27 -0.95
N LEU A 282 -6.67 3.33 -1.38
CA LEU A 282 -6.75 4.62 -0.71
C LEU A 282 -8.13 5.28 -0.87
N ALA A 283 -8.74 5.18 -2.06
CA ALA A 283 -10.12 5.61 -2.29
C ALA A 283 -11.13 4.84 -1.42
N THR A 284 -10.90 3.54 -1.19
CA THR A 284 -11.70 2.73 -0.27
C THR A 284 -11.54 3.21 1.17
N ALA A 285 -10.32 3.47 1.63
CA ALA A 285 -10.03 4.02 2.95
C ALA A 285 -10.77 5.37 3.15
N LYS A 286 -10.66 6.27 2.18
CA LYS A 286 -11.40 7.55 2.19
C LYS A 286 -12.90 7.34 2.27
N THR A 287 -13.45 6.40 1.51
CA THR A 287 -14.88 6.10 1.51
C THR A 287 -15.34 5.59 2.87
N CYS A 288 -14.58 4.68 3.50
CA CYS A 288 -14.87 4.20 4.86
C CYS A 288 -14.87 5.36 5.85
N TRP A 289 -13.87 6.24 5.79
CA TRP A 289 -13.79 7.42 6.64
C TRP A 289 -14.97 8.37 6.45
N GLU A 290 -15.37 8.67 5.21
CA GLU A 290 -16.53 9.49 4.90
C GLU A 290 -17.85 8.86 5.40
N ASN A 291 -17.98 7.53 5.32
CA ASN A 291 -19.13 6.81 5.85
C ASN A 291 -19.21 6.93 7.39
N ILE A 292 -18.08 6.85 8.08
CA ILE A 292 -17.99 7.03 9.53
C ILE A 292 -18.44 8.45 9.91
N LYS A 293 -17.91 9.48 9.23
CA LYS A 293 -18.32 10.88 9.47
C LYS A 293 -19.84 11.08 9.24
N LYS A 294 -20.38 10.51 8.19
CA LYS A 294 -21.81 10.62 7.84
C LYS A 294 -22.73 9.80 8.75
N SER A 295 -22.21 8.81 9.47
CA SER A 295 -23.03 7.94 10.33
C SER A 295 -23.68 8.67 11.51
N GLY A 296 -23.14 9.82 11.91
CA GLY A 296 -23.59 10.58 13.08
C GLY A 296 -23.35 9.89 14.43
N LYS A 297 -22.60 8.78 14.44
CA LYS A 297 -22.32 7.99 15.66
C LYS A 297 -21.25 8.61 16.57
N PHE A 298 -20.43 9.51 16.03
CA PHE A 298 -19.28 10.08 16.71
C PHE A 298 -19.39 11.60 16.77
N THR A 299 -18.94 12.20 17.86
CA THR A 299 -18.82 13.66 18.01
C THR A 299 -17.63 14.16 17.17
N GLU A 300 -17.58 15.47 16.89
CA GLU A 300 -16.44 16.08 16.18
C GLU A 300 -15.12 15.79 16.89
N GLU A 301 -15.10 15.80 18.22
CA GLU A 301 -13.91 15.53 19.02
C GLU A 301 -13.45 14.08 18.89
N GLN A 302 -14.38 13.12 18.89
CA GLN A 302 -14.08 11.69 18.65
C GLN A 302 -13.60 11.45 17.22
N LEU A 303 -14.11 12.18 16.24
CA LEU A 303 -13.65 12.08 14.85
C LEU A 303 -12.22 12.56 14.66
N LYS A 304 -11.74 13.55 15.43
CA LYS A 304 -10.35 14.05 15.35
C LYS A 304 -9.32 12.97 15.67
N THR A 305 -9.64 12.06 16.57
CA THR A 305 -8.74 11.00 17.05
C THR A 305 -9.16 9.61 16.56
N HIS A 306 -10.16 9.53 15.69
CA HIS A 306 -10.66 8.24 15.21
C HIS A 306 -9.61 7.55 14.32
N PRO A 307 -9.24 6.28 14.59
CA PRO A 307 -8.17 5.59 13.84
C PRO A 307 -8.46 5.50 12.34
N ALA A 308 -9.71 5.31 11.92
CA ALA A 308 -10.09 5.25 10.50
C ALA A 308 -9.93 6.58 9.74
N ARG A 309 -9.59 7.69 10.42
CA ARG A 309 -9.15 8.94 9.80
C ARG A 309 -7.83 8.78 9.05
N HIS A 310 -7.05 7.78 9.41
CA HIS A 310 -5.71 7.58 8.88
C HIS A 310 -5.64 6.32 8.02
N ALA A 311 -4.68 6.32 7.08
CA ALA A 311 -4.28 5.14 6.33
C ALA A 311 -2.76 4.93 6.47
N LEU A 312 -2.34 3.68 6.62
CA LEU A 312 -0.94 3.30 6.67
C LEU A 312 -0.41 3.19 5.24
N VAL A 313 0.67 3.92 4.94
CA VAL A 313 1.24 4.03 3.60
C VAL A 313 2.76 3.95 3.64
N GLU A 314 3.38 3.67 2.50
CA GLU A 314 4.82 3.80 2.27
C GLU A 314 5.07 5.04 1.41
N ILE A 315 5.85 6.01 1.90
CA ILE A 315 6.30 7.18 1.12
C ILE A 315 7.61 6.82 0.43
N CYS A 316 7.66 6.92 -0.90
CA CYS A 316 8.86 6.72 -1.71
C CYS A 316 9.25 8.01 -2.43
N ASN A 317 10.54 8.18 -2.68
CA ASN A 317 11.03 9.32 -3.45
C ASN A 317 10.80 9.11 -4.95
N LEU A 318 10.16 10.06 -5.62
CA LEU A 318 9.93 10.03 -7.07
C LEU A 318 11.24 9.93 -7.88
N HIS A 319 12.34 10.45 -7.32
CA HIS A 319 13.67 10.44 -7.95
C HIS A 319 14.48 9.17 -7.65
N SER A 320 13.88 8.13 -7.03
CA SER A 320 14.55 6.85 -6.81
C SER A 320 14.83 6.15 -8.14
N GLU A 321 16.08 5.75 -8.37
CA GLU A 321 16.51 4.99 -9.57
C GLU A 321 15.84 3.60 -9.65
N ALA A 322 15.39 3.06 -8.52
CA ALA A 322 14.69 1.78 -8.45
C ALA A 322 13.19 1.88 -8.78
N LEU A 323 12.65 3.09 -8.95
CA LEU A 323 11.29 3.30 -9.45
C LEU A 323 11.29 3.23 -10.97
N GLU A 324 10.79 2.14 -11.50
CA GLU A 324 10.64 1.92 -12.93
C GLU A 324 9.15 1.98 -13.29
N PHE A 325 8.77 2.96 -14.11
CA PHE A 325 7.41 3.06 -14.66
C PHE A 325 7.33 2.25 -15.95
N LYS A 326 6.87 1.00 -15.85
CA LYS A 326 6.68 0.14 -17.02
C LYS A 326 5.38 0.47 -17.73
N PRO A 327 5.39 0.61 -19.07
CA PRO A 327 4.17 0.86 -19.83
C PRO A 327 3.23 -0.36 -19.74
N ILE A 328 1.94 -0.09 -19.63
CA ILE A 328 0.91 -1.14 -19.72
C ILE A 328 0.65 -1.41 -21.19
N HIS A 329 1.13 -2.54 -21.69
CA HIS A 329 0.87 -2.99 -23.04
C HIS A 329 -0.53 -3.60 -23.15
N ARG A 330 -1.21 -3.30 -24.27
CA ARG A 330 -2.49 -3.91 -24.61
C ARG A 330 -2.39 -4.60 -25.96
N LEU A 331 -2.85 -5.84 -26.03
CA LEU A 331 -2.97 -6.58 -27.28
C LEU A 331 -4.38 -6.39 -27.82
N LEU A 332 -4.48 -5.83 -29.03
CA LEU A 332 -5.73 -5.75 -29.78
C LEU A 332 -5.76 -6.91 -30.79
N THR A 333 -6.84 -7.67 -30.79
CA THR A 333 -7.07 -8.77 -31.71
C THR A 333 -8.27 -8.48 -32.61
N ASN A 334 -8.30 -9.07 -33.80
CA ASN A 334 -9.41 -8.93 -34.78
C ASN A 334 -9.61 -7.45 -35.24
N VAL A 335 -8.52 -6.70 -35.40
CA VAL A 335 -8.54 -5.33 -35.88
C VAL A 335 -7.78 -5.22 -37.22
N ASP A 336 -8.29 -4.44 -38.15
CA ASP A 336 -7.48 -3.96 -39.28
C ASP A 336 -6.55 -2.86 -38.80
N VAL A 337 -5.23 -3.07 -38.94
CA VAL A 337 -4.21 -2.16 -38.42
C VAL A 337 -4.27 -0.79 -39.12
N LYS A 338 -4.58 -0.75 -40.43
CA LYS A 338 -4.66 0.52 -41.19
C LYS A 338 -5.85 1.36 -40.74
N ASP A 339 -7.01 0.71 -40.60
CA ASP A 339 -8.23 1.37 -40.16
C ASP A 339 -8.06 1.90 -38.74
N MET A 340 -7.45 1.11 -37.86
CA MET A 340 -7.16 1.50 -36.47
C MET A 340 -6.22 2.72 -36.41
N LEU A 341 -5.12 2.71 -37.16
CA LEU A 341 -4.16 3.83 -37.18
C LEU A 341 -4.81 5.09 -37.78
N SER A 342 -5.57 4.97 -38.85
CA SER A 342 -6.30 6.09 -39.46
C SER A 342 -7.34 6.68 -38.49
N PHE A 343 -8.01 5.83 -37.71
CA PHE A 343 -8.93 6.28 -36.66
C PHE A 343 -8.19 7.07 -35.57
N PHE A 344 -7.07 6.57 -35.06
CA PHE A 344 -6.27 7.26 -34.05
C PHE A 344 -5.75 8.61 -34.55
N GLU A 345 -5.22 8.68 -35.79
CA GLU A 345 -4.79 9.93 -36.40
C GLU A 345 -5.94 10.95 -36.47
N ALA A 346 -7.12 10.52 -36.90
CA ALA A 346 -8.29 11.38 -37.00
C ALA A 346 -8.79 11.88 -35.62
N GLU A 347 -8.70 11.06 -34.58
CA GLU A 347 -9.11 11.47 -33.22
C GLU A 347 -8.09 12.40 -32.56
N ILE A 348 -6.79 12.16 -32.72
CA ILE A 348 -5.72 13.02 -32.18
C ILE A 348 -5.75 14.41 -32.84
N THR A 349 -6.11 14.46 -34.13
CA THR A 349 -6.14 15.75 -34.88
C THR A 349 -7.36 16.61 -34.51
N LYS A 350 -8.35 16.05 -33.81
CA LYS A 350 -9.54 16.77 -33.33
C LYS A 350 -9.32 17.50 -31.99
N GLN A 351 -8.22 17.21 -31.28
CA GLN A 351 -7.83 17.85 -30.02
C GLN A 351 -6.87 19.03 -30.28
#